data_f5d06be59a1464b7efc98dac25366285
#
_entry.id   f5d06be59a1464b7efc98dac25366285
#
_cell.length_a   1.000
_cell.length_b   1.000
_cell.length_c   1.000
_cell.angle_alpha   90.00
_cell.angle_beta   90.00
_cell.angle_gamma   90.00
#
_symmetry.space_group_name_H-M   'P 1'
#
loop_
_entity.id
_entity.type
_entity.pdbx_description
1 polymer ?
#
loop_
_entity_poly.entity_id
_entity_poly.type
_entity_poly.pdbx_seq_one_letter_code
_entity_poly.pdbx_strand_id
1 'polypeptide(L)'
;MKLKRVTEDYLKTIYILSLKGEVHATRLAEEFGVSKPTVSVSLKSLEKDGYIIRDENRVISLTRSGKKIAKSVYERHCVLRKMLETLGVDKTTAASDACKMEHAVSPESFKALRKLTKHTDDKK
;
A
#
# COMPACT_ATOMS: atom_id res chain seq x y z
N MET A 1 -14.04 11.01 3.04
CA MET A 1 -14.07 9.98 4.09
C MET A 1 -12.77 9.20 4.10
N LYS A 2 -12.17 9.03 5.25
CA LYS A 2 -10.90 8.30 5.36
C LYS A 2 -11.14 6.80 5.23
N LEU A 3 -10.38 6.14 4.37
CA LEU A 3 -10.47 4.70 4.19
C LEU A 3 -9.89 3.96 5.40
N LYS A 4 -10.38 2.75 5.62
CA LYS A 4 -9.87 1.89 6.66
C LYS A 4 -8.43 1.47 6.30
N ARG A 5 -7.59 1.34 7.33
CA ARG A 5 -6.21 0.89 7.17
C ARG A 5 -6.12 -0.44 6.42
N VAL A 6 -7.00 -1.39 6.76
CA VAL A 6 -7.04 -2.70 6.12
C VAL A 6 -7.26 -2.57 4.61
N THR A 7 -8.19 -1.70 4.20
CA THR A 7 -8.46 -1.45 2.78
C THR A 7 -7.22 -0.93 2.08
N GLU A 8 -6.56 0.05 2.67
CA GLU A 8 -5.34 0.63 2.10
C GLU A 8 -4.21 -0.41 2.01
N ASP A 9 -4.04 -1.23 3.04
CA ASP A 9 -3.02 -2.29 3.05
C ASP A 9 -3.24 -3.30 1.93
N TYR A 10 -4.48 -3.75 1.74
CA TYR A 10 -4.81 -4.70 0.68
C TYR A 10 -4.52 -4.11 -0.70
N LEU A 11 -4.98 -2.89 -0.95
CA LEU A 11 -4.80 -2.25 -2.25
C LEU A 11 -3.32 -2.01 -2.56
N LYS A 12 -2.56 -1.54 -1.58
CA LYS A 12 -1.11 -1.35 -1.74
C LYS A 12 -0.41 -2.68 -2.05
N THR A 13 -0.73 -3.73 -1.30
CA THR A 13 -0.11 -5.04 -1.49
C THR A 13 -0.45 -5.64 -2.84
N ILE A 14 -1.72 -5.55 -3.25
CA ILE A 14 -2.14 -6.01 -4.58
C ILE A 14 -1.35 -5.26 -5.67
N TYR A 15 -1.21 -3.95 -5.52
CA TYR A 15 -0.46 -3.14 -6.47
C TYR A 15 0.99 -3.61 -6.59
N ILE A 16 1.67 -3.76 -5.47
CA ILE A 16 3.08 -4.20 -5.44
C ILE A 16 3.24 -5.57 -6.08
N LEU A 17 2.40 -6.52 -5.70
CA LEU A 17 2.45 -7.88 -6.23
C LEU A 17 2.13 -7.91 -7.73
N SER A 18 1.20 -7.07 -8.20
CA SER A 18 0.82 -7.02 -9.60
C SER A 18 1.96 -6.56 -10.51
N LEU A 19 2.93 -5.84 -9.97
CA LEU A 19 4.12 -5.43 -10.73
C LEU A 19 5.02 -6.62 -11.04
N LYS A 20 4.88 -7.72 -10.31
CA LYS A 20 5.72 -8.92 -10.46
C LYS A 20 5.00 -10.06 -11.17
N GLY A 21 3.69 -10.01 -11.30
CA GLY A 21 2.91 -11.05 -11.95
C GLY A 21 1.47 -11.08 -11.49
N GLU A 22 0.79 -12.20 -11.75
CA GLU A 22 -0.60 -12.38 -11.38
C GLU A 22 -0.77 -12.44 -9.86
N VAL A 23 -1.86 -11.85 -9.37
CA VAL A 23 -2.17 -11.83 -7.94
C VAL A 23 -3.39 -12.71 -7.67
N HIS A 24 -3.24 -13.65 -6.76
CA HIS A 24 -4.29 -14.57 -6.31
C HIS A 24 -4.49 -14.46 -4.81
N ALA A 25 -5.65 -14.89 -4.33
CA ALA A 25 -5.99 -14.86 -2.90
C ALA A 25 -4.97 -15.60 -2.03
N THR A 26 -4.44 -16.72 -2.53
CA THR A 26 -3.44 -17.51 -1.81
C THR A 26 -2.20 -16.68 -1.49
N ARG A 27 -1.73 -15.90 -2.47
CA ARG A 27 -0.55 -15.04 -2.27
C ARG A 27 -0.82 -13.97 -1.22
N LEU A 28 -2.02 -13.39 -1.23
CA LEU A 28 -2.39 -12.38 -0.24
C LEU A 28 -2.46 -12.98 1.17
N ALA A 29 -3.00 -14.20 1.28
CA ALA A 29 -3.07 -14.88 2.57
C ALA A 29 -1.65 -15.10 3.13
N GLU A 30 -0.71 -15.50 2.28
CA GLU A 30 0.68 -15.66 2.67
C GLU A 30 1.31 -14.34 3.11
N GLU A 31 1.12 -13.29 2.33
CA GLU A 31 1.70 -11.97 2.62
C GLU A 31 1.19 -11.38 3.95
N PHE A 32 -0.10 -11.55 4.24
CA PHE A 32 -0.68 -11.02 5.47
C PHE A 32 -0.63 -11.97 6.65
N GLY A 33 -0.24 -13.23 6.42
CA GLY A 33 -0.20 -14.23 7.48
C GLY A 33 -1.59 -14.55 8.03
N VAL A 34 -2.60 -14.55 7.16
CA VAL A 34 -3.99 -14.81 7.56
C VAL A 34 -4.56 -15.97 6.76
N SER A 35 -5.74 -16.45 7.15
CA SER A 35 -6.40 -17.57 6.46
C SER A 35 -7.02 -17.13 5.13
N LYS A 36 -7.22 -18.10 4.23
CA LYS A 36 -7.90 -17.83 2.96
C LYS A 36 -9.33 -17.30 3.15
N PRO A 37 -10.14 -17.84 4.09
CA PRO A 37 -11.46 -17.26 4.34
C PRO A 37 -11.42 -15.79 4.74
N THR A 38 -10.42 -15.39 5.54
CA THR A 38 -10.23 -13.99 5.93
C THR A 38 -9.97 -13.11 4.71
N VAL A 39 -9.08 -13.56 3.82
CA VAL A 39 -8.78 -12.85 2.57
C VAL A 39 -10.04 -12.79 1.69
N SER A 40 -10.78 -13.88 1.58
CA SER A 40 -11.99 -13.94 0.77
C SER A 40 -13.02 -12.89 1.18
N VAL A 41 -13.22 -12.71 2.50
CA VAL A 41 -14.15 -11.70 3.02
C VAL A 41 -13.67 -10.30 2.62
N SER A 42 -12.38 -10.03 2.78
CA SER A 42 -11.81 -8.72 2.42
C SER A 42 -11.91 -8.45 0.93
N LEU A 43 -11.63 -9.45 0.09
CA LEU A 43 -11.71 -9.30 -1.37
C LEU A 43 -13.14 -9.02 -1.84
N LYS A 44 -14.13 -9.70 -1.25
CA LYS A 44 -15.54 -9.44 -1.58
C LYS A 44 -15.93 -8.00 -1.26
N SER A 45 -15.46 -7.50 -0.12
CA SER A 45 -15.70 -6.11 0.27
C SER A 45 -15.06 -5.13 -0.71
N LEU A 46 -13.83 -5.40 -1.12
CA LEU A 46 -13.11 -4.56 -2.09
C LEU A 46 -13.78 -4.57 -3.46
N GLU A 47 -14.29 -5.74 -3.91
CA GLU A 47 -15.04 -5.83 -5.15
C GLU A 47 -16.33 -5.02 -5.08
N LYS A 48 -17.06 -5.16 -3.98
CA LYS A 48 -18.31 -4.43 -3.76
C LYS A 48 -18.10 -2.92 -3.80
N ASP A 49 -16.98 -2.46 -3.24
CA ASP A 49 -16.64 -1.05 -3.20
C ASP A 49 -16.04 -0.54 -4.52
N GLY A 50 -15.84 -1.44 -5.49
CA GLY A 50 -15.36 -1.06 -6.82
C GLY A 50 -13.87 -0.81 -6.92
N TYR A 51 -13.08 -1.36 -6.00
CA TYR A 51 -11.61 -1.17 -6.02
C TYR A 51 -10.85 -2.27 -6.73
N ILE A 52 -11.42 -3.47 -6.82
CA ILE A 52 -10.80 -4.60 -7.51
C ILE A 52 -11.82 -5.33 -8.37
N ILE A 53 -11.29 -6.08 -9.35
CA ILE A 53 -12.06 -7.05 -10.11
C ILE A 53 -11.30 -8.37 -10.08
N ARG A 54 -12.02 -9.47 -10.24
CA ARG A 54 -11.43 -10.81 -10.39
C ARG A 54 -11.95 -11.41 -11.67
N ASP A 55 -11.04 -11.98 -12.47
CA ASP A 55 -11.43 -12.62 -13.73
C ASP A 55 -11.85 -14.09 -13.53
N GLU A 56 -12.14 -14.79 -14.62
CA GLU A 56 -12.54 -16.20 -14.59
C GLU A 56 -11.52 -17.11 -13.90
N ASN A 57 -10.25 -16.74 -13.96
CA ASN A 57 -9.16 -17.51 -13.35
C ASN A 57 -8.84 -17.00 -11.95
N ARG A 58 -9.70 -16.14 -11.41
CA ARG A 58 -9.56 -15.54 -10.07
C ARG A 58 -8.32 -14.68 -9.92
N VAL A 59 -7.78 -14.16 -11.02
CA VAL A 59 -6.69 -13.20 -10.98
C VAL A 59 -7.27 -11.85 -10.52
N ILE A 60 -6.66 -11.28 -9.51
CA ILE A 60 -7.10 -10.02 -8.91
C ILE A 60 -6.43 -8.84 -9.63
N SER A 61 -7.24 -7.88 -10.07
CA SER A 61 -6.75 -6.66 -10.71
C SER A 61 -7.36 -5.45 -10.03
N LEU A 62 -6.59 -4.37 -9.95
CA LEU A 62 -7.08 -3.11 -9.40
C LEU A 62 -7.89 -2.38 -10.47
N THR A 63 -9.02 -1.82 -10.07
CA THR A 63 -9.76 -0.89 -10.92
C THR A 63 -9.01 0.42 -10.94
N ARG A 64 -9.45 1.36 -11.78
CA ARG A 64 -8.84 2.70 -11.83
C ARG A 64 -8.85 3.37 -10.45
N SER A 65 -9.98 3.30 -9.72
CA SER A 65 -10.07 3.88 -8.38
C SER A 65 -9.20 3.17 -7.37
N GLY A 66 -9.15 1.83 -7.43
CA GLY A 66 -8.29 1.03 -6.55
C GLY A 66 -6.82 1.33 -6.77
N LYS A 67 -6.41 1.45 -8.03
CA LYS A 67 -5.03 1.75 -8.40
C LYS A 67 -4.60 3.14 -7.92
N LYS A 68 -5.50 4.11 -8.01
CA LYS A 68 -5.23 5.47 -7.54
C LYS A 68 -4.92 5.48 -6.04
N ILE A 69 -5.74 4.78 -5.26
CA ILE A 69 -5.54 4.65 -3.82
C ILE A 69 -4.25 3.90 -3.52
N ALA A 70 -4.03 2.77 -4.18
CA ALA A 70 -2.85 1.94 -3.97
C ALA A 70 -1.55 2.70 -4.22
N LYS A 71 -1.48 3.44 -5.32
CA LYS A 71 -0.31 4.25 -5.66
C LYS A 71 -0.05 5.33 -4.64
N SER A 72 -1.11 5.99 -4.15
CA SER A 72 -1.00 7.04 -3.14
C SER A 72 -0.42 6.48 -1.84
N VAL A 73 -0.92 5.33 -1.38
CA VAL A 73 -0.42 4.69 -0.16
C VAL A 73 1.02 4.24 -0.34
N TYR A 74 1.33 3.64 -1.48
CA TYR A 74 2.69 3.18 -1.77
C TYR A 74 3.69 4.34 -1.82
N GLU A 75 3.30 5.47 -2.42
CA GLU A 75 4.14 6.67 -2.46
C GLU A 75 4.46 7.16 -1.05
N ARG A 76 3.43 7.18 -0.17
CA ARG A 76 3.64 7.55 1.23
C ARG A 76 4.63 6.63 1.92
N HIS A 77 4.49 5.32 1.69
CA HIS A 77 5.40 4.33 2.24
C HIS A 77 6.84 4.62 1.82
N CYS A 78 7.08 4.80 0.53
CA CYS A 78 8.42 5.03 0.00
C CYS A 78 9.05 6.31 0.53
N VAL A 79 8.30 7.39 0.57
CA VAL A 79 8.80 8.68 1.07
C VAL A 79 9.16 8.61 2.55
N LEU A 80 8.24 8.06 3.36
CA LEU A 80 8.47 7.97 4.80
C LEU A 80 9.62 7.03 5.15
N ARG A 81 9.70 5.89 4.46
CA ARG A 81 10.81 4.95 4.66
C ARG A 81 12.15 5.61 4.33
N LYS A 82 12.23 6.26 3.18
CA LYS A 82 13.45 6.94 2.75
C LYS A 82 13.88 8.02 3.73
N MET A 83 12.94 8.80 4.25
CA MET A 83 13.22 9.81 5.26
C MET A 83 13.87 9.20 6.49
N LEU A 84 13.28 8.12 7.00
CA LEU A 84 13.80 7.45 8.20
C LEU A 84 15.18 6.88 7.95
N GLU A 85 15.41 6.26 6.79
CA GLU A 85 16.73 5.73 6.44
C GLU A 85 17.77 6.85 6.34
N THR A 86 17.41 7.98 5.76
CA THR A 86 18.29 9.16 5.66
C THR A 86 18.68 9.68 7.03
N LEU A 87 17.78 9.57 8.01
CA LEU A 87 18.03 9.99 9.39
C LEU A 87 18.78 8.94 10.22
N GLY A 88 19.17 7.83 9.61
CA GLY A 88 19.97 6.81 10.27
C GLY A 88 19.21 5.62 10.82
N VAL A 89 17.90 5.54 10.55
CA VAL A 89 17.11 4.38 10.97
C VAL A 89 17.42 3.22 10.03
N ASP A 90 17.64 2.02 10.59
CA ASP A 90 17.95 0.84 9.76
C ASP A 90 16.77 0.48 8.85
N LYS A 91 17.07 -0.21 7.75
CA LYS A 91 16.09 -0.52 6.72
C LYS A 91 14.86 -1.27 7.23
N THR A 92 15.07 -2.26 8.09
CA THR A 92 13.97 -3.06 8.63
C THR A 92 13.02 -2.23 9.49
N THR A 93 13.58 -1.44 10.40
CA THR A 93 12.79 -0.56 11.27
C THR A 93 12.10 0.53 10.46
N ALA A 94 12.81 1.14 9.51
CA ALA A 94 12.25 2.19 8.65
C ALA A 94 11.05 1.67 7.87
N ALA A 95 11.15 0.48 7.28
CA ALA A 95 10.05 -0.13 6.53
C ALA A 95 8.85 -0.42 7.43
N SER A 96 9.11 -0.98 8.62
CA SER A 96 8.06 -1.30 9.58
C SER A 96 7.31 -0.06 10.06
N ASP A 97 8.06 0.98 10.41
CA ASP A 97 7.45 2.23 10.89
C ASP A 97 6.71 2.96 9.77
N ALA A 98 7.29 2.98 8.55
CA ALA A 98 6.64 3.60 7.40
C ALA A 98 5.29 2.95 7.11
N CYS A 99 5.17 1.63 7.26
CA CYS A 99 3.91 0.91 7.08
C CYS A 99 2.83 1.40 8.05
N LYS A 100 3.22 1.80 9.25
CA LYS A 100 2.28 2.34 10.23
C LYS A 100 1.98 3.81 9.95
N MET A 101 3.00 4.59 9.65
CA MET A 101 2.89 6.03 9.45
C MET A 101 2.08 6.40 8.21
N GLU A 102 2.18 5.60 7.13
CA GLU A 102 1.52 5.91 5.87
C GLU A 102 0.01 6.05 5.97
N HIS A 103 -0.60 5.41 6.96
CA HIS A 103 -2.05 5.46 7.17
C HIS A 103 -2.47 6.58 8.13
N ALA A 104 -1.52 7.12 8.88
CA ALA A 104 -1.80 8.08 9.95
C ALA A 104 -1.54 9.54 9.55
N VAL A 105 -0.70 9.75 8.55
CA VAL A 105 -0.30 11.08 8.13
C VAL A 105 -1.37 11.73 7.24
N SER A 106 -1.75 12.97 7.56
CA SER A 106 -2.71 13.71 6.75
C SER A 106 -2.12 14.04 5.36
N PRO A 107 -2.98 14.29 4.35
CA PRO A 107 -2.49 14.73 3.04
C PRO A 107 -1.63 15.99 3.11
N GLU A 108 -1.99 16.93 3.98
CA GLU A 108 -1.26 18.18 4.15
C GLU A 108 0.13 17.95 4.72
N SER A 109 0.21 17.14 5.78
CA SER A 109 1.49 16.81 6.40
C SER A 109 2.36 16.00 5.45
N PHE A 110 1.77 15.04 4.73
CA PHE A 110 2.52 14.26 3.77
C PHE A 110 3.11 15.13 2.64
N LYS A 111 2.32 16.07 2.14
CA LYS A 111 2.77 17.00 1.10
C LYS A 111 3.99 17.79 1.56
N ALA A 112 3.97 18.26 2.81
CA ALA A 112 5.10 18.97 3.39
C ALA A 112 6.33 18.08 3.53
N LEU A 113 6.15 16.86 4.03
CA LEU A 113 7.23 15.89 4.17
C LEU A 113 7.84 15.50 2.83
N ARG A 114 7.01 15.33 1.81
CA ARG A 114 7.48 15.00 0.46
C ARG A 114 8.36 16.11 -0.12
N LYS A 115 7.99 17.35 0.11
CA LYS A 115 8.81 18.51 -0.33
C LYS A 115 10.18 18.51 0.33
N LEU A 116 10.22 18.21 1.60
CA LEU A 116 11.47 18.13 2.36
C LEU A 116 12.37 17.03 1.79
N THR A 117 11.81 15.87 1.50
CA THR A 117 12.53 14.73 0.95
C THR A 117 13.12 15.07 -0.43
N LYS A 118 12.32 15.69 -1.31
CA LYS A 118 12.79 16.12 -2.62
C LYS A 118 13.93 17.12 -2.52
N HIS A 119 13.80 18.06 -1.60
CA HIS A 119 14.82 19.08 -1.40
C HIS A 119 16.14 18.44 -0.95
N THR A 120 16.07 17.44 -0.08
CA THR A 120 17.24 16.70 0.37
C THR A 120 17.88 15.93 -0.78
N ASP A 121 17.09 15.31 -1.63
CA ASP A 121 17.59 14.58 -2.81
C ASP A 121 18.27 15.54 -3.80
N ASP A 122 17.68 16.72 -4.01
CA ASP A 122 18.23 17.72 -4.95
C ASP A 122 19.58 18.25 -4.50
N LYS A 123 19.91 18.15 -3.23
CA LYS A 123 21.19 18.61 -2.69
C LYS A 123 22.30 17.58 -2.82
N LYS A 124 21.97 16.39 -3.23
CA LYS A 124 22.96 15.37 -3.53
C LYS A 124 23.46 15.54 -4.97
#